data_bcbf01ec7ac12c49362b6892dd77a8a7
#
_entry.id   bcbf01ec7ac12c49362b6892dd77a8a7
#
_cell.length_a   1.000
_cell.length_b   1.000
_cell.length_c   1.000
_cell.angle_alpha   90.00
_cell.angle_beta   90.00
_cell.angle_gamma   90.00
#
_symmetry.space_group_name_H-M   'P 1'
#
loop_
_entity.id
_entity.type
_entity.pdbx_description
1 polymer ?
#
loop_
_entity_poly.entity_id
_entity_poly.type
_entity_poly.pdbx_seq_one_letter_code
_entity_poly.pdbx_strand_id
1 'polypeptide(L)'
;SNITGIPVNGDQWDGYSAERRLLIDALSKHDSHTLFVTGDIHSEWAHNISKDGRIFGAEMVCASVSAPNVNEQLKLPEGNELSKLAERYLMGANPHTRHVDLDHHGYSFVTVRPDSAEMHWLRVDNLLTAKSPVREAVTMTWRPGEGYSK
;
A
#
# COMPACT_ATOMS: atom_id res chain seq x y z
N SER A 1 9.91 1.87 -2.47
CA SER A 1 10.26 2.84 -1.41
C SER A 1 11.74 3.19 -1.51
N ASN A 2 12.03 4.46 -1.65
CA ASN A 2 13.37 4.93 -1.96
C ASN A 2 13.87 5.77 -0.78
N ILE A 3 14.86 5.30 -0.03
CA ILE A 3 15.41 6.03 1.12
C ILE A 3 16.60 6.92 0.73
N THR A 4 17.10 6.88 -0.47
CA THR A 4 18.22 7.75 -0.96
C THR A 4 18.47 7.56 -2.46
N GLY A 5 17.46 7.16 -3.23
CA GLY A 5 17.68 6.76 -4.62
C GLY A 5 18.18 5.32 -4.79
N ILE A 6 18.38 4.59 -3.69
CA ILE A 6 18.83 3.20 -3.71
C ILE A 6 17.62 2.30 -3.43
N PRO A 7 17.31 1.31 -4.28
CA PRO A 7 16.23 0.37 -4.02
C PRO A 7 16.51 -0.43 -2.75
N VAL A 8 15.55 -0.47 -1.83
CA VAL A 8 15.64 -1.23 -0.58
C VAL A 8 15.51 -2.73 -0.85
N ASN A 9 14.74 -3.10 -1.86
CA ASN A 9 14.59 -4.47 -2.32
C ASN A 9 14.64 -4.51 -3.85
N GLY A 10 15.63 -5.20 -4.39
CA GLY A 10 15.84 -5.35 -5.84
C GLY A 10 14.86 -6.30 -6.52
N ASP A 11 14.09 -7.06 -5.75
CA ASP A 11 13.08 -8.00 -6.26
C ASP A 11 11.71 -7.35 -6.49
N GLN A 12 11.57 -6.10 -6.12
CA GLN A 12 10.40 -5.26 -6.38
C GLN A 12 10.61 -4.36 -7.61
N TRP A 13 9.56 -3.68 -8.06
CA TRP A 13 9.62 -2.74 -9.20
C TRP A 13 10.71 -1.67 -9.11
N ASP A 14 11.21 -1.38 -7.91
CA ASP A 14 12.35 -0.47 -7.71
C ASP A 14 13.67 -1.05 -8.26
N GLY A 15 13.79 -2.38 -8.34
CA GLY A 15 14.91 -3.08 -8.98
C GLY A 15 14.82 -3.13 -10.51
N TYR A 16 13.63 -2.94 -11.07
CA TYR A 16 13.34 -3.05 -12.52
C TYR A 16 12.93 -1.70 -13.10
N SER A 17 13.73 -0.68 -12.88
CA SER A 17 13.37 0.72 -13.17
C SER A 17 13.11 1.02 -14.65
N ALA A 18 13.70 0.26 -15.58
CA ALA A 18 13.48 0.41 -17.02
C ALA A 18 12.09 -0.11 -17.42
N GLU A 19 11.77 -1.33 -17.01
CA GLU A 19 10.48 -1.98 -17.27
C GLU A 19 9.34 -1.24 -16.56
N ARG A 20 9.58 -0.79 -15.33
CA ARG A 20 8.62 0.05 -14.59
C ARG A 20 8.29 1.33 -15.36
N ARG A 21 9.28 2.00 -15.94
CA ARG A 21 9.04 3.19 -16.78
C ARG A 21 8.21 2.86 -18.01
N LEU A 22 8.56 1.78 -18.72
CA LEU A 22 7.80 1.36 -19.90
C LEU A 22 6.34 1.08 -19.57
N LEU A 23 6.07 0.39 -18.46
CA LEU A 23 4.72 0.10 -17.98
C LEU A 23 3.96 1.39 -17.65
N ILE A 24 4.56 2.27 -16.84
CA ILE A 24 3.95 3.56 -16.46
C ILE A 24 3.71 4.42 -17.71
N ASP A 25 4.65 4.45 -18.65
CA ASP A 25 4.51 5.18 -19.91
C ASP A 25 3.37 4.64 -20.78
N ALA A 26 3.21 3.33 -20.85
CA ALA A 26 2.12 2.70 -21.60
C ALA A 26 0.76 3.00 -20.95
N LEU A 27 0.63 2.78 -19.64
CA LEU A 27 -0.62 2.97 -18.91
C LEU A 27 -1.07 4.44 -18.85
N SER A 28 -0.11 5.37 -18.69
CA SER A 28 -0.42 6.80 -18.58
C SER A 28 -0.88 7.47 -19.88
N LYS A 29 -0.74 6.82 -21.05
CA LYS A 29 -1.16 7.34 -22.35
C LYS A 29 -2.66 7.20 -22.62
N HIS A 30 -3.31 6.33 -21.87
CA HIS A 30 -4.75 6.11 -22.04
C HIS A 30 -5.55 6.98 -21.07
N ASP A 31 -6.78 7.32 -21.46
CA ASP A 31 -7.72 7.98 -20.55
C ASP A 31 -8.31 7.03 -19.51
N SER A 32 -7.94 5.74 -19.59
CA SER A 32 -8.29 4.73 -18.60
C SER A 32 -7.48 4.90 -17.33
N HIS A 33 -8.11 4.63 -16.22
CA HIS A 33 -7.48 4.64 -14.90
C HIS A 33 -7.04 3.25 -14.53
N THR A 34 -5.88 3.13 -13.86
CA THR A 34 -5.27 1.85 -13.51
C THR A 34 -5.28 1.65 -12.01
N LEU A 35 -5.79 0.49 -11.58
CA LEU A 35 -5.71 0.05 -10.19
C LEU A 35 -4.76 -1.15 -10.11
N PHE A 36 -3.78 -1.04 -9.24
CA PHE A 36 -2.88 -2.13 -8.87
C PHE A 36 -3.33 -2.67 -7.52
N VAL A 37 -3.75 -3.93 -7.49
CA VAL A 37 -4.06 -4.66 -6.26
C VAL A 37 -2.95 -5.66 -6.04
N THR A 38 -2.18 -5.47 -4.99
CA THR A 38 -0.91 -6.16 -4.77
C THR A 38 -0.77 -6.66 -3.33
N GLY A 39 0.29 -7.39 -3.04
CA GLY A 39 0.61 -7.93 -1.73
C GLY A 39 2.12 -8.16 -1.59
N ASP A 40 2.50 -9.31 -0.99
CA ASP A 40 3.87 -9.83 -0.86
C ASP A 40 4.73 -9.15 0.22
N ILE A 41 4.65 -7.85 0.39
CA ILE A 41 5.54 -7.09 1.29
C ILE A 41 5.12 -7.13 2.76
N HIS A 42 4.10 -7.91 3.12
CA HIS A 42 3.61 -8.12 4.49
C HIS A 42 3.35 -6.82 5.26
N SER A 43 2.73 -5.87 4.60
CA SER A 43 2.34 -4.56 5.17
C SER A 43 1.27 -3.91 4.32
N GLU A 44 0.51 -2.96 4.89
CA GLU A 44 -0.55 -2.26 4.18
C GLU A 44 -0.01 -0.98 3.55
N TRP A 45 -0.35 -0.72 2.29
CA TRP A 45 -0.01 0.53 1.62
C TRP A 45 -1.11 1.00 0.69
N ALA A 46 -1.20 2.33 0.55
CA ALA A 46 -1.94 2.96 -0.52
C ALA A 46 -1.08 4.04 -1.19
N HIS A 47 -0.94 3.96 -2.50
CA HIS A 47 -0.17 4.91 -3.28
C HIS A 47 -0.99 5.53 -4.40
N ASN A 48 -0.84 6.83 -4.62
CA ASN A 48 -1.24 7.45 -5.89
C ASN A 48 -0.18 7.16 -6.95
N ILE A 49 -0.61 6.73 -8.12
CA ILE A 49 0.27 6.54 -9.26
C ILE A 49 0.12 7.73 -10.20
N SER A 50 1.23 8.43 -10.41
CA SER A 50 1.23 9.65 -11.21
C SER A 50 2.37 9.68 -12.22
N LYS A 51 2.16 10.43 -13.29
CA LYS A 51 3.17 10.79 -14.26
C LYS A 51 2.96 12.23 -14.71
N ASP A 52 4.05 12.99 -14.79
CA ASP A 52 4.05 14.40 -15.24
C ASP A 52 3.02 15.26 -14.47
N GLY A 53 2.88 15.00 -13.16
CA GLY A 53 1.95 15.71 -12.28
C GLY A 53 0.49 15.24 -12.35
N ARG A 54 0.13 14.35 -13.27
CA ARG A 54 -1.22 13.79 -13.40
C ARG A 54 -1.33 12.46 -12.67
N ILE A 55 -2.28 12.34 -11.74
CA ILE A 55 -2.65 11.08 -11.10
C ILE A 55 -3.51 10.30 -12.10
N PHE A 56 -3.06 9.11 -12.51
CA PHE A 56 -3.77 8.24 -13.44
C PHE A 56 -4.11 6.86 -12.87
N GLY A 57 -3.61 6.55 -11.68
CA GLY A 57 -3.86 5.26 -11.06
C GLY A 57 -3.66 5.27 -9.56
N ALA A 58 -3.93 4.11 -8.98
CA ALA A 58 -3.73 3.82 -7.57
C ALA A 58 -3.10 2.45 -7.38
N GLU A 59 -2.37 2.30 -6.31
CA GLU A 59 -1.95 1.01 -5.79
C GLU A 59 -2.51 0.81 -4.39
N MET A 60 -3.02 -0.39 -4.14
CA MET A 60 -3.41 -0.89 -2.85
C MET A 60 -2.60 -2.16 -2.56
N VAL A 61 -1.87 -2.16 -1.46
CA VAL A 61 -1.11 -3.31 -1.01
C VAL A 61 -1.80 -3.91 0.21
N CYS A 62 -2.07 -5.20 0.17
CA CYS A 62 -2.66 -5.96 1.25
C CYS A 62 -1.57 -6.49 2.18
N ALA A 63 -1.82 -6.46 3.49
CA ALA A 63 -0.98 -7.13 4.47
C ALA A 63 -1.05 -8.67 4.33
N SER A 64 -0.13 -9.35 4.98
CA SER A 64 -0.20 -10.80 5.13
C SER A 64 -1.29 -11.21 6.12
N VAL A 65 -1.93 -12.35 5.88
CA VAL A 65 -2.84 -12.96 6.87
C VAL A 65 -2.05 -13.59 8.02
N SER A 66 -0.89 -14.20 7.75
CA SER A 66 -0.17 -14.99 8.76
C SER A 66 1.36 -15.02 8.60
N ALA A 67 1.91 -14.52 7.49
CA ALA A 67 3.36 -14.45 7.34
C ALA A 67 3.90 -13.24 8.14
N PRO A 68 5.08 -13.37 8.81
CA PRO A 68 5.58 -12.35 9.71
C PRO A 68 5.71 -10.97 9.10
N ASN A 69 5.18 -9.98 9.75
CA ASN A 69 5.31 -8.56 9.42
C ASN A 69 6.67 -7.98 9.88
N VAL A 70 6.91 -6.72 9.57
CA VAL A 70 8.18 -6.05 9.89
C VAL A 70 8.44 -6.01 11.40
N ASN A 71 7.43 -5.68 12.21
CA ASN A 71 7.55 -5.65 13.67
C ASN A 71 7.93 -7.03 14.26
N GLU A 72 7.32 -8.11 13.75
CA GLU A 72 7.60 -9.47 14.23
C GLU A 72 9.02 -9.92 13.88
N GLN A 73 9.50 -9.58 12.67
CA GLN A 73 10.89 -9.83 12.28
C GLN A 73 11.88 -9.10 13.21
N LEU A 74 11.50 -7.92 13.69
CA LEU A 74 12.28 -7.14 14.65
C LEU A 74 11.97 -7.51 16.11
N LYS A 75 11.06 -8.47 16.36
CA LYS A 75 10.59 -8.89 17.69
C LYS A 75 9.98 -7.74 18.50
N LEU A 76 9.28 -6.86 17.83
CA LEU A 76 8.54 -5.75 18.43
C LEU A 76 7.06 -6.07 18.52
N PRO A 77 6.35 -5.57 19.54
CA PRO A 77 4.90 -5.73 19.61
C PRO A 77 4.18 -4.96 18.49
N GLU A 78 2.99 -5.41 18.15
CA GLU A 78 2.10 -4.69 17.24
C GLU A 78 1.77 -3.28 17.77
N GLY A 79 1.72 -2.30 16.89
CA GLY A 79 1.40 -0.91 17.22
C GLY A 79 2.48 -0.19 18.03
N ASN A 80 3.72 -0.68 18.00
CA ASN A 80 4.83 -0.09 18.73
C ASN A 80 5.24 1.30 18.18
N GLU A 81 5.90 2.12 19.01
CA GLU A 81 6.25 3.48 18.63
C GLU A 81 7.31 3.57 17.51
N LEU A 82 8.16 2.55 17.36
CA LEU A 82 9.16 2.52 16.30
C LEU A 82 8.50 2.31 14.93
N SER A 83 7.54 1.40 14.83
CA SER A 83 6.75 1.20 13.61
C SER A 83 5.98 2.47 13.24
N LYS A 84 5.31 3.11 14.19
CA LYS A 84 4.60 4.38 13.97
C LYS A 84 5.51 5.51 13.51
N LEU A 85 6.74 5.57 14.04
CA LEU A 85 7.74 6.53 13.59
C LEU A 85 8.18 6.24 12.16
N ALA A 86 8.45 4.98 11.84
CA ALA A 86 8.82 4.54 10.50
C ALA A 86 7.71 4.84 9.47
N GLU A 87 6.46 4.57 9.81
CA GLU A 87 5.29 4.87 8.98
C GLU A 87 5.18 6.37 8.66
N ARG A 88 5.30 7.22 9.68
CA ARG A 88 5.32 8.68 9.49
C ARG A 88 6.48 9.14 8.60
N TYR A 89 7.67 8.58 8.81
CA TYR A 89 8.83 8.88 7.99
C TYR A 89 8.62 8.45 6.53
N LEU A 90 8.12 7.23 6.30
CA LEU A 90 7.84 6.69 4.97
C LEU A 90 6.81 7.54 4.21
N MET A 91 5.74 7.94 4.87
CA MET A 91 4.75 8.84 4.27
C MET A 91 5.32 10.23 3.98
N GLY A 92 6.15 10.77 4.86
CA GLY A 92 6.80 12.06 4.67
C GLY A 92 7.83 12.06 3.53
N ALA A 93 8.60 10.98 3.41
CA ALA A 93 9.61 10.82 2.36
C ALA A 93 9.01 10.47 0.98
N ASN A 94 7.76 9.99 0.94
CA ASN A 94 7.10 9.54 -0.28
C ASN A 94 5.72 10.22 -0.42
N PRO A 95 5.63 11.42 -1.00
CA PRO A 95 4.38 12.20 -1.07
C PRO A 95 3.22 11.51 -1.80
N HIS A 96 3.51 10.52 -2.63
CA HIS A 96 2.52 9.69 -3.30
C HIS A 96 1.90 8.62 -2.39
N THR A 97 2.52 8.32 -1.24
CA THR A 97 2.01 7.38 -0.24
C THR A 97 0.94 8.04 0.61
N ARG A 98 -0.22 7.43 0.68
CA ARG A 98 -1.42 7.96 1.37
C ARG A 98 -1.77 7.14 2.61
N HIS A 99 -1.29 5.91 2.68
CA HIS A 99 -1.44 5.01 3.81
C HIS A 99 -0.24 4.08 3.89
N VAL A 100 0.18 3.75 5.09
CA VAL A 100 1.12 2.68 5.41
C VAL A 100 0.81 2.15 6.81
N ASP A 101 0.88 0.84 6.96
CA ASP A 101 0.86 0.13 8.24
C ASP A 101 1.81 -1.07 8.14
N LEU A 102 2.74 -1.16 9.08
CA LEU A 102 3.83 -2.13 9.05
C LEU A 102 3.59 -3.34 9.95
N ASP A 103 2.56 -3.30 10.80
CA ASP A 103 2.44 -4.19 11.94
C ASP A 103 1.24 -5.14 11.88
N HIS A 104 0.12 -4.72 11.28
CA HIS A 104 -1.12 -5.47 11.39
C HIS A 104 -1.24 -6.56 10.34
N HIS A 105 -1.87 -7.65 10.75
CA HIS A 105 -2.28 -8.75 9.87
C HIS A 105 -3.72 -8.58 9.42
N GLY A 106 -4.01 -9.06 8.21
CA GLY A 106 -5.36 -8.98 7.71
C GLY A 106 -5.53 -9.30 6.25
N TYR A 107 -6.63 -8.86 5.71
CA TYR A 107 -6.95 -8.94 4.29
C TYR A 107 -7.61 -7.64 3.83
N SER A 108 -7.73 -7.49 2.53
CA SER A 108 -8.30 -6.29 1.94
C SER A 108 -9.25 -6.65 0.81
N PHE A 109 -10.21 -5.77 0.55
CA PHE A 109 -11.04 -5.84 -0.65
C PHE A 109 -11.23 -4.46 -1.28
N VAL A 110 -11.58 -4.46 -2.55
CA VAL A 110 -11.82 -3.25 -3.33
C VAL A 110 -13.22 -3.28 -3.89
N THR A 111 -13.95 -2.20 -3.70
CA THR A 111 -15.22 -1.95 -4.38
C THR A 111 -14.98 -0.97 -5.52
N VAL A 112 -15.12 -1.41 -6.76
CA VAL A 112 -14.92 -0.57 -7.94
C VAL A 112 -16.26 -0.06 -8.46
N ARG A 113 -16.33 1.25 -8.69
CA ARG A 113 -17.47 1.95 -9.30
C ARG A 113 -17.00 2.68 -10.56
N PRO A 114 -17.90 3.18 -11.40
CA PRO A 114 -17.51 3.87 -12.64
C PRO A 114 -16.61 5.10 -12.43
N ASP A 115 -16.71 5.75 -11.28
CA ASP A 115 -16.06 7.01 -10.95
C ASP A 115 -15.12 6.93 -9.74
N SER A 116 -14.99 5.78 -9.11
CA SER A 116 -14.22 5.63 -7.88
C SER A 116 -13.82 4.18 -7.60
N ALA A 117 -12.81 4.01 -6.77
CA ALA A 117 -12.47 2.74 -6.14
C ALA A 117 -12.37 2.95 -4.63
N GLU A 118 -13.10 2.16 -3.87
CA GLU A 118 -13.07 2.17 -2.41
C GLU A 118 -12.30 0.97 -1.91
N MET A 119 -11.26 1.21 -1.14
CA MET A 119 -10.32 0.21 -0.67
C MET A 119 -10.45 0.07 0.84
N HIS A 120 -10.63 -1.18 1.28
CA HIS A 120 -10.89 -1.54 2.67
C HIS A 120 -9.78 -2.45 3.18
N TRP A 121 -9.15 -2.08 4.29
CA TRP A 121 -8.21 -2.92 5.03
C TRP A 121 -8.89 -3.43 6.29
N LEU A 122 -8.99 -4.75 6.40
CA LEU A 122 -9.56 -5.45 7.54
C LEU A 122 -8.46 -6.16 8.30
N ARG A 123 -8.42 -5.94 9.60
CA ARG A 123 -7.38 -6.47 10.48
C ARG A 123 -7.91 -7.54 11.39
N VAL A 124 -7.10 -8.57 11.62
CA VAL A 124 -7.37 -9.67 12.54
C VAL A 124 -6.78 -9.32 13.89
N ASP A 125 -7.59 -9.37 14.95
CA ASP A 125 -7.16 -8.94 16.28
C ASP A 125 -6.11 -9.89 16.91
N ASN A 126 -6.17 -11.20 16.60
CA ASN A 126 -5.25 -12.17 17.17
C ASN A 126 -5.10 -13.40 16.26
N LEU A 127 -3.92 -13.61 15.71
CA LEU A 127 -3.63 -14.74 14.83
C LEU A 127 -3.63 -16.10 15.54
N LEU A 128 -3.39 -16.13 16.85
CA LEU A 128 -3.27 -17.36 17.63
C LEU A 128 -4.63 -17.92 18.08
N THR A 129 -5.71 -17.20 17.83
CA THR A 129 -7.05 -17.56 18.26
C THR A 129 -7.93 -17.94 17.06
N ALA A 130 -8.37 -19.19 17.00
CA ALA A 130 -9.40 -19.59 16.05
C ALA A 130 -10.68 -18.73 16.28
N LYS A 131 -11.27 -18.20 15.23
CA LYS A 131 -12.40 -17.25 15.29
C LYS A 131 -12.04 -15.89 15.91
N SER A 132 -10.82 -15.43 15.70
CA SER A 132 -10.45 -14.06 16.06
C SER A 132 -11.39 -13.05 15.38
N PRO A 133 -11.80 -11.99 16.08
CA PRO A 133 -12.53 -10.90 15.45
C PRO A 133 -11.73 -10.29 14.30
N VAL A 134 -12.46 -9.85 13.29
CA VAL A 134 -11.93 -9.06 12.19
C VAL A 134 -12.65 -7.72 12.21
N ARG A 135 -11.89 -6.64 12.13
CA ARG A 135 -12.42 -5.27 12.09
C ARG A 135 -11.97 -4.54 10.85
N GLU A 136 -12.84 -3.75 10.29
CA GLU A 136 -12.46 -2.77 9.28
C GLU A 136 -11.66 -1.66 9.97
N ALA A 137 -10.41 -1.51 9.58
CA ALA A 137 -9.49 -0.59 10.23
C ALA A 137 -9.31 0.70 9.44
N VAL A 138 -9.23 0.59 8.12
CA VAL A 138 -9.03 1.72 7.23
C VAL A 138 -9.89 1.56 5.99
N THR A 139 -10.56 2.62 5.59
CA THR A 139 -11.24 2.73 4.30
C THR A 139 -10.79 4.01 3.61
N MET A 140 -10.41 3.90 2.35
CA MET A 140 -10.00 5.03 1.53
C MET A 140 -10.65 4.97 0.17
N THR A 141 -11.12 6.11 -0.29
CA THR A 141 -11.67 6.24 -1.65
C THR A 141 -10.66 6.90 -2.56
N TRP A 142 -10.39 6.27 -3.68
CA TRP A 142 -9.62 6.84 -4.77
C TRP A 142 -10.55 7.32 -5.89
N ARG A 143 -10.26 8.50 -6.43
CA ARG A 143 -10.96 9.04 -7.62
C ARG A 143 -9.98 9.45 -8.71
N PRO A 144 -10.38 9.26 -9.98
CA PRO A 144 -9.60 9.70 -11.13
C PRO A 144 -9.18 11.17 -11.02
N GLY A 145 -7.90 11.45 -11.21
CA GLY A 145 -7.35 12.80 -11.16
C GLY A 145 -7.19 13.42 -9.78
N GLU A 146 -7.97 12.99 -8.79
CA GLU A 146 -7.93 13.52 -7.42
C GLU A 146 -7.02 12.69 -6.50
N GLY A 147 -6.98 11.37 -6.72
CA GLY A 147 -6.26 10.44 -5.89
C GLY A 147 -7.06 9.98 -4.67
N TYR A 148 -6.36 9.51 -3.64
CA TYR A 148 -6.96 9.04 -2.40
C TYR A 148 -7.49 10.17 -1.53
N SER A 149 -8.70 10.00 -1.05
CA SER A 149 -9.31 10.71 0.08
C SER A 149 -9.63 9.72 1.22
N LYS A 150 -9.66 10.21 2.44
CA LYS A 150 -10.12 9.46 3.62
C LYS A 150 -11.62 9.55 3.72
#